data_50345752246166c8bf0670ed1a784147
#
_entry.id   50345752246166c8bf0670ed1a784147
#
_cell.length_a   1.000
_cell.length_b   1.000
_cell.length_c   1.000
_cell.angle_alpha   90.00
_cell.angle_beta   90.00
_cell.angle_gamma   90.00
#
_symmetry.space_group_name_H-M   'P 1'
#
loop_
_entity.id
_entity.type
_entity.pdbx_description
1 polymer ?
#
loop_
_entity_poly.entity_id
_entity_poly.type
_entity_poly.pdbx_seq_one_letter_code
_entity_poly.pdbx_strand_id
1 'polypeptide(L)'
;MIYADKFLDEAFHLGFNTYTGVPCSFLKPLINASMESDRLSYIPAVNEGDAVGIAAGVYLGGGMPVVMFQNSGLGNAVNPFTSLIQTFEIPILMIATLRGDPENEPDEPQHQLMGKITTQLLDLMQVSWSWFPENHDELTK
;
A
#
# COMPACT_ATOMS: atom_id res chain seq x y z
N MET A 1 -16.24 2.77 -9.60
CA MET A 1 -15.28 3.53 -8.75
C MET A 1 -15.64 3.31 -7.30
N ILE A 2 -14.70 2.89 -6.46
CA ILE A 2 -14.89 2.74 -5.01
C ILE A 2 -14.58 4.06 -4.31
N TYR A 3 -15.41 4.44 -3.35
CA TYR A 3 -15.12 5.55 -2.45
C TYR A 3 -14.16 5.10 -1.34
N ALA A 4 -13.26 6.00 -0.92
CA ALA A 4 -12.24 5.68 0.09
C ALA A 4 -12.83 5.20 1.42
N ASP A 5 -13.90 5.84 1.89
CA ASP A 5 -14.62 5.45 3.10
C ASP A 5 -15.17 4.03 3.04
N LYS A 6 -15.70 3.61 1.88
CA LYS A 6 -16.19 2.23 1.68
C LYS A 6 -15.09 1.20 1.75
N PHE A 7 -13.95 1.47 1.10
CA PHE A 7 -12.79 0.59 1.21
C PHE A 7 -12.30 0.48 2.67
N LEU A 8 -12.18 1.61 3.36
CA LEU A 8 -11.71 1.65 4.74
C LEU A 8 -12.68 0.95 5.70
N ASP A 9 -14.00 1.06 5.47
CA ASP A 9 -15.00 0.35 6.26
C ASP A 9 -14.88 -1.18 6.11
N GLU A 10 -14.75 -1.68 4.88
CA GLU A 10 -14.58 -3.13 4.65
C GLU A 10 -13.24 -3.62 5.21
N ALA A 11 -12.15 -2.89 4.99
CA ALA A 11 -10.86 -3.22 5.56
C ALA A 11 -10.90 -3.23 7.11
N PHE A 12 -11.61 -2.29 7.73
CA PHE A 12 -11.81 -2.26 9.18
C PHE A 12 -12.55 -3.49 9.71
N HIS A 13 -13.61 -3.94 9.02
CA HIS A 13 -14.32 -5.16 9.38
C HIS A 13 -13.44 -6.41 9.29
N LEU A 14 -12.42 -6.39 8.44
CA LEU A 14 -11.40 -7.45 8.33
C LEU A 14 -10.26 -7.28 9.36
N GLY A 15 -10.32 -6.25 10.21
CA GLY A 15 -9.34 -6.01 11.26
C GLY A 15 -8.22 -5.02 10.92
N PHE A 16 -8.18 -4.48 9.69
CA PHE A 16 -7.16 -3.50 9.28
C PHE A 16 -7.51 -2.12 9.87
N ASN A 17 -6.86 -1.75 10.94
CA ASN A 17 -7.14 -0.50 11.67
C ASN A 17 -5.96 0.45 11.79
N THR A 18 -4.77 0.05 11.34
CA THR A 18 -3.57 0.87 11.39
C THR A 18 -2.95 1.01 10.00
N TYR A 19 -2.85 2.24 9.55
CA TYR A 19 -2.33 2.61 8.24
C TYR A 19 -1.01 3.34 8.40
N THR A 20 -0.05 3.07 7.53
CA THR A 20 1.22 3.78 7.47
C THR A 20 1.65 3.96 6.03
N GLY A 21 2.51 4.91 5.76
CA GLY A 21 3.00 5.10 4.41
C GLY A 21 3.62 6.45 4.14
N VAL A 22 3.99 6.65 2.88
CA VAL A 22 4.50 7.90 2.35
C VAL A 22 3.43 8.54 1.48
N PRO A 23 3.07 9.82 1.69
CA PRO A 23 2.00 10.48 0.95
C PRO A 23 2.21 10.48 -0.56
N CYS A 24 1.15 10.16 -1.29
CA CYS A 24 1.08 10.22 -2.75
C CYS A 24 -0.24 10.88 -3.16
N SER A 25 -0.22 11.69 -4.22
CA SER A 25 -1.42 12.41 -4.69
C SER A 25 -2.56 11.47 -5.08
N PHE A 26 -2.25 10.30 -5.65
CA PHE A 26 -3.25 9.29 -6.03
C PHE A 26 -3.87 8.60 -4.80
N LEU A 27 -3.14 8.52 -3.69
CA LEU A 27 -3.62 7.95 -2.42
C LEU A 27 -4.30 8.98 -1.51
N LYS A 28 -4.33 10.25 -1.91
CA LYS A 28 -4.91 11.33 -1.10
C LYS A 28 -6.29 11.01 -0.52
N PRO A 29 -7.26 10.45 -1.29
CA PRO A 29 -8.57 10.11 -0.72
C PRO A 29 -8.48 9.08 0.42
N LEU A 30 -7.69 8.02 0.27
CA LEU A 30 -7.51 6.99 1.30
C LEU A 30 -6.76 7.53 2.52
N ILE A 31 -5.71 8.29 2.30
CA ILE A 31 -4.90 8.89 3.39
C ILE A 31 -5.75 9.86 4.21
N ASN A 32 -6.47 10.79 3.55
CA ASN A 32 -7.31 11.75 4.26
C ASN A 32 -8.42 11.04 5.05
N ALA A 33 -9.13 10.11 4.42
CA ALA A 33 -10.20 9.38 5.10
C ALA A 33 -9.67 8.54 6.29
N SER A 34 -8.48 7.95 6.18
CA SER A 34 -7.87 7.23 7.31
C SER A 34 -7.43 8.17 8.45
N MET A 35 -6.97 9.38 8.13
CA MET A 35 -6.59 10.39 9.14
C MET A 35 -7.80 11.04 9.83
N GLU A 36 -8.92 11.17 9.12
CA GLU A 36 -10.15 11.79 9.62
C GLU A 36 -11.02 10.80 10.43
N SER A 37 -10.72 9.52 10.38
CA SER A 37 -11.49 8.47 11.05
C SER A 37 -11.11 8.32 12.51
N ASP A 38 -12.09 8.36 13.41
CA ASP A 38 -11.90 8.09 14.84
C ASP A 38 -11.59 6.61 15.16
N ARG A 39 -11.77 5.71 14.17
CA ARG A 39 -11.58 4.26 14.32
C ARG A 39 -10.23 3.77 13.81
N LEU A 40 -9.54 4.58 13.02
CA LEU A 40 -8.30 4.22 12.36
C LEU A 40 -7.14 5.02 12.91
N SER A 41 -5.95 4.43 12.84
CA SER A 41 -4.70 5.11 13.14
C SER A 41 -3.90 5.30 11.85
N TYR A 42 -3.42 6.50 11.58
CA TYR A 42 -2.50 6.78 10.48
C TYR A 42 -1.14 7.23 11.03
N ILE A 43 -0.08 6.50 10.68
CA ILE A 43 1.30 6.78 11.10
C ILE A 43 2.10 7.15 9.85
N PRO A 44 2.40 8.44 9.62
CA PRO A 44 3.21 8.84 8.48
C PRO A 44 4.65 8.32 8.62
N ALA A 45 5.21 7.82 7.54
CA ALA A 45 6.60 7.36 7.48
C ALA A 45 7.48 8.36 6.72
N VAL A 46 8.77 8.37 7.02
CA VAL A 46 9.77 9.23 6.36
C VAL A 46 10.12 8.69 4.97
N ASN A 47 10.13 7.36 4.84
CA ASN A 47 10.31 6.66 3.56
C ASN A 47 9.56 5.32 3.58
N GLU A 48 9.49 4.65 2.44
CA GLU A 48 8.70 3.44 2.27
C GLU A 48 9.27 2.24 3.04
N GLY A 49 10.59 2.17 3.20
CA GLY A 49 11.22 1.15 4.04
C GLY A 49 10.84 1.29 5.51
N ASP A 50 10.78 2.53 6.02
CA ASP A 50 10.32 2.82 7.37
C ASP A 50 8.83 2.44 7.53
N ALA A 51 8.00 2.71 6.51
CA ALA A 51 6.59 2.32 6.52
C ALA A 51 6.42 0.79 6.66
N VAL A 52 7.21 0.02 5.94
CA VAL A 52 7.22 -1.45 6.06
C VAL A 52 7.68 -1.90 7.46
N GLY A 53 8.70 -1.24 8.03
CA GLY A 53 9.16 -1.49 9.39
C GLY A 53 8.10 -1.18 10.46
N ILE A 54 7.40 -0.05 10.31
CA ILE A 54 6.27 0.33 11.18
C ILE A 54 5.17 -0.73 11.09
N ALA A 55 4.79 -1.16 9.87
CA ALA A 55 3.79 -2.19 9.66
C ALA A 55 4.18 -3.51 10.32
N ALA A 56 5.43 -3.93 10.19
CA ALA A 56 5.93 -5.11 10.89
C ALA A 56 5.77 -4.99 12.41
N GLY A 57 6.11 -3.82 12.98
CA GLY A 57 5.92 -3.55 14.41
C GLY A 57 4.46 -3.60 14.84
N VAL A 58 3.54 -3.05 14.04
CA VAL A 58 2.08 -3.11 14.31
C VAL A 58 1.61 -4.56 14.35
N TYR A 59 2.01 -5.37 13.34
CA TYR A 59 1.64 -6.79 13.32
C TYR A 59 2.19 -7.57 14.53
N LEU A 60 3.46 -7.38 14.88
CA LEU A 60 4.08 -8.02 16.04
C LEU A 60 3.42 -7.57 17.36
N GLY A 61 2.84 -6.38 17.38
CA GLY A 61 2.00 -5.88 18.49
C GLY A 61 0.56 -6.41 18.48
N GLY A 62 0.19 -7.28 17.54
CA GLY A 62 -1.14 -7.90 17.43
C GLY A 62 -2.14 -7.10 16.58
N GLY A 63 -1.71 -6.07 15.84
CA GLY A 63 -2.54 -5.31 14.92
C GLY A 63 -2.50 -5.86 13.49
N MET A 64 -3.39 -5.35 12.63
CA MET A 64 -3.42 -5.64 11.20
C MET A 64 -3.07 -4.36 10.42
N PRO A 65 -1.84 -4.24 9.88
CA PRO A 65 -1.39 -3.02 9.22
C PRO A 65 -1.71 -2.95 7.74
N VAL A 66 -1.88 -1.73 7.24
CA VAL A 66 -1.89 -1.39 5.80
C VAL A 66 -0.76 -0.42 5.52
N VAL A 67 0.05 -0.72 4.51
CA VAL A 67 1.12 0.17 4.01
C VAL A 67 0.68 0.81 2.71
N MET A 68 0.80 2.13 2.61
CA MET A 68 0.38 2.91 1.43
C MET A 68 1.51 3.78 0.92
N PHE A 69 1.87 3.66 -0.36
CA PHE A 69 2.87 4.52 -0.98
C PHE A 69 2.78 4.52 -2.51
N GLN A 70 3.55 5.40 -3.14
CA GLN A 70 3.71 5.41 -4.59
C GLN A 70 4.63 4.27 -5.05
N ASN A 71 4.35 3.66 -6.21
CA ASN A 71 5.18 2.58 -6.76
C ASN A 71 6.67 2.93 -6.90
N SER A 72 7.03 4.20 -7.09
CA SER A 72 8.44 4.61 -7.08
C SER A 72 9.15 4.33 -5.75
N GLY A 73 8.41 4.32 -4.65
CA GLY A 73 8.92 3.97 -3.32
C GLY A 73 9.16 2.47 -3.10
N LEU A 74 8.68 1.62 -4.03
CA LEU A 74 8.89 0.18 -3.92
C LEU A 74 10.38 -0.18 -3.85
N GLY A 75 11.25 0.61 -4.52
CA GLY A 75 12.69 0.44 -4.43
C GLY A 75 13.23 0.54 -3.00
N ASN A 76 12.71 1.45 -2.18
CA ASN A 76 13.07 1.59 -0.77
C ASN A 76 12.51 0.45 0.10
N ALA A 77 11.43 -0.16 -0.34
CA ALA A 77 10.75 -1.22 0.37
C ALA A 77 11.32 -2.63 0.08
N VAL A 78 12.11 -2.81 -0.98
CA VAL A 78 12.68 -4.12 -1.37
C VAL A 78 13.39 -4.81 -0.21
N ASN A 79 14.33 -4.13 0.44
CA ASN A 79 15.09 -4.73 1.52
C ASN A 79 14.22 -5.11 2.73
N PRO A 80 13.38 -4.25 3.31
CA PRO A 80 12.54 -4.64 4.43
C PRO A 80 11.49 -5.70 4.04
N PHE A 81 11.00 -5.74 2.81
CA PHE A 81 10.15 -6.83 2.35
C PHE A 81 10.88 -8.17 2.35
N THR A 82 12.04 -8.25 1.72
CA THR A 82 12.75 -9.51 1.54
C THR A 82 13.45 -9.99 2.81
N SER A 83 13.99 -9.06 3.63
CA SER A 83 14.81 -9.39 4.80
C SER A 83 14.03 -9.40 6.12
N LEU A 84 12.85 -8.77 6.18
CA LEU A 84 12.01 -8.74 7.39
C LEU A 84 10.66 -9.42 7.13
N ILE A 85 9.86 -8.89 6.22
CA ILE A 85 8.47 -9.34 6.02
C ILE A 85 8.44 -10.82 5.60
N GLN A 86 9.14 -11.20 4.55
CA GLN A 86 9.16 -12.57 4.06
C GLN A 86 9.89 -13.51 5.00
N THR A 87 11.04 -13.08 5.54
CA THR A 87 11.85 -13.93 6.43
C THR A 87 11.09 -14.34 7.69
N PHE A 88 10.26 -13.45 8.23
CA PHE A 88 9.48 -13.70 9.44
C PHE A 88 8.00 -13.99 9.17
N GLU A 89 7.63 -14.16 7.89
CA GLU A 89 6.25 -14.46 7.45
C GLU A 89 5.22 -13.47 8.03
N ILE A 90 5.55 -12.17 8.04
CA ILE A 90 4.70 -11.12 8.59
C ILE A 90 3.63 -10.73 7.55
N PRO A 91 2.34 -11.00 7.77
CA PRO A 91 1.31 -10.57 6.83
C PRO A 91 1.07 -9.06 6.94
N ILE A 92 1.21 -8.37 5.81
CA ILE A 92 0.85 -6.96 5.67
C ILE A 92 0.05 -6.77 4.39
N LEU A 93 -0.91 -5.86 4.40
CA LEU A 93 -1.57 -5.39 3.19
C LEU A 93 -0.82 -4.16 2.66
N MET A 94 -0.41 -4.21 1.39
CA MET A 94 0.24 -3.08 0.75
C MET A 94 -0.65 -2.52 -0.36
N ILE A 95 -0.83 -1.20 -0.37
CA ILE A 95 -1.50 -0.46 -1.45
C ILE A 95 -0.45 0.44 -2.11
N ALA A 96 -0.04 0.07 -3.31
CA ALA A 96 0.89 0.84 -4.12
C ALA A 96 0.16 1.45 -5.32
N THR A 97 0.38 2.73 -5.60
CA THR A 97 -0.11 3.32 -6.85
C THR A 97 0.70 2.82 -8.04
N LEU A 98 0.15 2.90 -9.24
CA LEU A 98 0.89 2.64 -10.47
C LEU A 98 1.03 3.96 -11.26
N ARG A 99 2.01 4.80 -10.87
CA ARG A 99 2.42 5.97 -11.63
C ARG A 99 3.27 5.53 -12.82
N GLY A 100 3.06 6.16 -13.98
CA GLY A 100 3.79 5.86 -15.19
C GLY A 100 3.38 4.56 -15.87
N ASP A 101 2.15 4.10 -15.65
CA ASP A 101 1.57 2.96 -16.33
C ASP A 101 1.61 3.18 -17.86
N PRO A 102 2.24 2.27 -18.63
CA PRO A 102 2.37 2.44 -20.07
C PRO A 102 1.04 2.32 -20.85
N GLU A 103 -0.01 1.79 -20.22
CA GLU A 103 -1.33 1.63 -20.83
C GLU A 103 -2.22 2.88 -20.63
N ASN A 104 -1.77 3.83 -19.82
CA ASN A 104 -2.49 5.07 -19.53
C ASN A 104 -1.84 6.28 -20.21
N GLU A 105 -2.47 7.46 -20.04
CA GLU A 105 -1.91 8.73 -20.51
C GLU A 105 -0.48 8.95 -19.96
N PRO A 106 0.41 9.57 -20.74
CA PRO A 106 1.78 9.82 -20.32
C PRO A 106 1.85 10.56 -18.99
N ASP A 107 2.60 9.99 -18.05
CA ASP A 107 2.91 10.59 -16.76
C ASP A 107 4.30 11.29 -16.82
N GLU A 108 4.71 11.89 -15.72
CA GLU A 108 6.00 12.56 -15.60
C GLU A 108 7.18 11.62 -15.90
N PRO A 109 8.24 12.09 -16.59
CA PRO A 109 9.35 11.24 -17.06
C PRO A 109 9.98 10.34 -15.97
N GLN A 110 10.05 10.80 -14.73
CA GLN A 110 10.61 10.04 -13.62
C GLN A 110 9.78 8.82 -13.22
N HIS A 111 8.51 8.73 -13.66
CA HIS A 111 7.65 7.59 -13.38
C HIS A 111 7.71 6.50 -14.44
N GLN A 112 8.21 6.79 -15.63
CA GLN A 112 8.14 5.91 -16.80
C GLN A 112 8.77 4.52 -16.58
N LEU A 113 9.94 4.45 -15.95
CA LEU A 113 10.58 3.17 -15.71
C LEU A 113 9.83 2.37 -14.64
N MET A 114 9.51 3.00 -13.51
CA MET A 114 8.80 2.33 -12.43
C MET A 114 7.41 1.87 -12.86
N GLY A 115 6.70 2.64 -13.67
CA GLY A 115 5.42 2.21 -14.24
C GLY A 115 5.52 0.88 -15.00
N LYS A 116 6.58 0.70 -15.78
CA LYS A 116 6.81 -0.51 -16.57
C LYS A 116 7.24 -1.72 -15.76
N ILE A 117 7.97 -1.51 -14.66
CA ILE A 117 8.61 -2.62 -13.93
C ILE A 117 7.95 -2.93 -12.58
N THR A 118 6.94 -2.19 -12.14
CA THR A 118 6.33 -2.35 -10.80
C THR A 118 5.83 -3.78 -10.58
N THR A 119 5.02 -4.32 -11.48
CA THR A 119 4.48 -5.68 -11.34
C THR A 119 5.58 -6.74 -11.44
N GLN A 120 6.53 -6.56 -12.35
CA GLN A 120 7.69 -7.44 -12.48
C GLN A 120 8.56 -7.45 -11.21
N LEU A 121 8.70 -6.30 -10.53
CA LEU A 121 9.43 -6.21 -9.28
C LEU A 121 8.68 -6.92 -8.14
N LEU A 122 7.35 -6.81 -8.08
CA LEU A 122 6.53 -7.56 -7.14
C LEU A 122 6.67 -9.07 -7.37
N ASP A 123 6.59 -9.52 -8.63
CA ASP A 123 6.78 -10.93 -9.00
C ASP A 123 8.19 -11.42 -8.61
N LEU A 124 9.22 -10.62 -8.88
CA LEU A 124 10.60 -10.95 -8.52
C LEU A 124 10.78 -11.11 -7.00
N MET A 125 10.10 -10.26 -6.22
CA MET A 125 10.07 -10.36 -4.76
C MET A 125 9.12 -11.46 -4.24
N GLN A 126 8.42 -12.18 -5.11
CA GLN A 126 7.42 -13.20 -4.76
C GLN A 126 6.27 -12.63 -3.88
N VAL A 127 5.90 -11.38 -4.11
CA VAL A 127 4.77 -10.73 -3.46
C VAL A 127 3.51 -11.00 -4.28
N SER A 128 2.52 -11.62 -3.68
CA SER A 128 1.20 -11.76 -4.33
C SER A 128 0.54 -10.41 -4.48
N TRP A 129 0.05 -10.09 -5.66
CA TRP A 129 -0.61 -8.82 -5.93
C TRP A 129 -1.85 -8.99 -6.80
N SER A 130 -2.75 -8.02 -6.72
CA SER A 130 -3.93 -7.87 -7.58
C SER A 130 -4.18 -6.40 -7.86
N TRP A 131 -4.96 -6.11 -8.88
CA TRP A 131 -5.44 -4.75 -9.11
C TRP A 131 -6.34 -4.29 -7.97
N PHE A 132 -6.30 -2.99 -7.69
CA PHE A 132 -7.21 -2.40 -6.72
C PHE A 132 -8.66 -2.53 -7.26
N PRO A 133 -9.63 -2.93 -6.43
CA PRO A 133 -10.99 -3.18 -6.89
C PRO A 133 -11.63 -1.90 -7.47
N GLU A 134 -12.37 -2.03 -8.57
CA GLU A 134 -13.03 -0.92 -9.25
C GLU A 134 -14.43 -0.64 -8.71
N ASN A 135 -15.04 -1.63 -8.11
CA ASN A 135 -16.43 -1.56 -7.62
C ASN A 135 -16.58 -2.39 -6.32
N HIS A 136 -17.74 -2.24 -5.68
CA HIS A 136 -18.03 -2.89 -4.40
C HIS A 136 -18.07 -4.42 -4.49
N ASP A 137 -18.57 -4.97 -5.60
CA ASP A 137 -18.65 -6.44 -5.77
C ASP A 137 -17.27 -7.10 -5.88
N GLU A 138 -16.29 -6.37 -6.38
CA GLU A 138 -14.90 -6.80 -6.41
C GLU A 138 -14.22 -6.66 -5.04
N LEU A 139 -14.60 -5.64 -4.27
CA LEU A 139 -14.05 -5.39 -2.93
C LEU A 139 -14.42 -6.51 -1.95
N THR A 140 -15.57 -7.14 -2.12
CA THR A 140 -16.10 -8.15 -1.18
C THR A 140 -15.75 -9.60 -1.58
N LYS A 141 -14.96 -9.80 -2.63
CA LYS A 141 -14.46 -11.11 -3.07
C LYS A 141 -13.09 -11.41 -2.51
#